data_f47febfe0bcf5c2b6710a826db6615c3
#
_entry.id   f47febfe0bcf5c2b6710a826db6615c3
#
_cell.length_a   1.000
_cell.length_b   1.000
_cell.length_c   1.000
_cell.angle_alpha   90.00
_cell.angle_beta   90.00
_cell.angle_gamma   90.00
#
_symmetry.space_group_name_H-M   'P 1'
#
loop_
_entity.id
_entity.type
_entity.pdbx_description
1 polymer ?
#
loop_
_entity_poly.entity_id
_entity_poly.type
_entity_poly.pdbx_seq_one_letter_code
_entity_poly.pdbx_strand_id
1 'polypeptide(L)'
;MTVDQVRSRRPASTSVAWLRPGRGVPLPEAEARERTVRRRVGIVWGLLVLNVVGYTGALVHIPGAFGKGITQGALPVAILVALTINRKIVLRPNVFLCLAFLLAIEAVITALEPHSFGTVYRTFRMVEFVAALWLLTPWWGRSDLLLVRCHLKALAVVLGSVLLGVLIAPNKAIGTHRLIGVLWAVPAAQVAHYAAVIFGVTAVLWFCGKLPSRVTLMIVSAAGIILIATRARTALVAMIAALLVAGLSLIVARARVRKLFAIAGAMTAIAVITLSGFLASFLARGQSSSQLTNLTGRTAVWGPLLSFPRDKFQEIFGFGLSNDSFNGLPIDSNWLASYEAQGLYGVVVCAIMLVFLLALAYFQPRGVQRALALFLVTYCLVASFTEVGFTGPSPYLLELALAASLLIPPATARYRH
;
A
#
# COMPACT_ATOMS: atom_id res chain seq x y z
N MET A 1 48.82 -28.25 -27.49
CA MET A 1 47.70 -27.26 -27.53
C MET A 1 46.96 -27.37 -26.19
N THR A 2 47.33 -26.50 -25.27
CA THR A 2 46.88 -26.44 -23.88
C THR A 2 45.61 -25.59 -23.82
N VAL A 3 44.52 -26.16 -23.36
CA VAL A 3 43.23 -25.48 -23.17
C VAL A 3 43.26 -24.77 -21.82
N ASP A 4 43.38 -23.46 -21.86
CA ASP A 4 43.36 -22.61 -20.67
C ASP A 4 41.98 -22.60 -20.01
N GLN A 5 41.98 -22.94 -18.73
CA GLN A 5 40.81 -22.87 -17.84
C GLN A 5 40.39 -21.40 -17.59
N VAL A 6 39.32 -20.99 -18.23
CA VAL A 6 38.61 -19.75 -17.82
C VAL A 6 37.89 -20.02 -16.49
N ARG A 7 38.58 -19.76 -15.39
CA ARG A 7 37.98 -19.67 -14.06
C ARG A 7 37.00 -18.50 -14.05
N SER A 8 35.70 -18.81 -14.12
CA SER A 8 34.62 -17.86 -13.85
C SER A 8 34.76 -17.34 -12.40
N ARG A 9 35.25 -16.11 -12.26
CA ARG A 9 35.21 -15.37 -10.99
C ARG A 9 33.73 -15.23 -10.59
N ARG A 10 33.30 -15.99 -9.60
CA ARG A 10 32.05 -15.72 -8.88
C ARG A 10 32.13 -14.28 -8.38
N PRO A 11 31.10 -13.44 -8.67
CA PRO A 11 31.08 -12.12 -8.04
C PRO A 11 30.98 -12.33 -6.52
N ALA A 12 31.93 -11.72 -5.81
CA ALA A 12 31.99 -11.74 -4.36
C ALA A 12 30.57 -11.43 -3.81
N SER A 13 30.10 -12.32 -2.94
CA SER A 13 28.86 -12.16 -2.22
C SER A 13 28.92 -10.84 -1.46
N THR A 14 28.24 -9.81 -1.96
CA THR A 14 27.94 -8.59 -1.22
C THR A 14 26.98 -8.95 -0.09
N SER A 15 27.55 -9.68 0.89
CA SER A 15 26.87 -10.09 2.09
C SER A 15 26.67 -8.88 3.00
N VAL A 16 25.39 -8.62 3.32
CA VAL A 16 24.96 -8.12 4.63
C VAL A 16 25.54 -6.79 5.12
N ALA A 17 25.67 -5.79 4.23
CA ALA A 17 25.89 -4.40 4.66
C ALA A 17 24.61 -3.69 5.15
N TRP A 18 23.54 -4.45 5.40
CA TRP A 18 22.20 -3.91 5.65
C TRP A 18 21.93 -3.58 7.12
N LEU A 19 22.69 -4.13 8.08
CA LEU A 19 22.32 -4.13 9.50
C LEU A 19 23.41 -3.66 10.49
N ARG A 20 24.61 -3.26 10.04
CA ARG A 20 25.63 -2.73 10.97
C ARG A 20 25.92 -1.26 10.71
N PRO A 21 25.59 -0.35 11.64
CA PRO A 21 26.22 0.95 11.65
C PRO A 21 27.71 0.75 12.02
N GLY A 22 28.58 0.92 11.03
CA GLY A 22 30.02 0.91 11.27
C GLY A 22 30.37 2.02 12.27
N ARG A 23 31.04 1.66 13.37
CA ARG A 23 31.62 2.61 14.32
C ARG A 23 32.86 3.26 13.70
N GLY A 24 32.92 4.58 13.71
CA GLY A 24 34.16 5.30 14.00
C GLY A 24 35.05 5.81 12.85
N VAL A 25 34.58 5.88 11.58
CA VAL A 25 35.29 6.62 10.55
C VAL A 25 34.54 7.90 10.24
N PRO A 26 35.16 9.10 10.28
CA PRO A 26 34.50 10.32 9.83
C PRO A 26 34.12 10.16 8.36
N LEU A 27 32.82 10.12 8.10
CA LEU A 27 32.31 9.99 6.73
C LEU A 27 32.62 11.30 5.98
N PRO A 28 33.03 11.24 4.70
CA PRO A 28 33.12 12.42 3.86
C PRO A 28 31.81 13.22 3.95
N GLU A 29 31.88 14.53 3.94
CA GLU A 29 30.73 15.44 4.07
C GLU A 29 29.59 15.08 3.10
N ALA A 30 29.90 14.59 1.91
CA ALA A 30 28.95 14.13 0.91
C ALA A 30 28.08 12.95 1.41
N GLU A 31 28.67 11.98 2.11
CA GLU A 31 27.94 10.83 2.67
C GLU A 31 27.09 11.24 3.87
N ALA A 32 27.57 12.16 4.70
CA ALA A 32 26.82 12.70 5.82
C ALA A 32 25.57 13.47 5.32
N ARG A 33 25.74 14.28 4.26
CA ARG A 33 24.66 14.98 3.58
C ARG A 33 23.62 13.99 3.00
N GLU A 34 24.09 12.95 2.31
CA GLU A 34 23.19 11.94 1.73
C GLU A 34 22.40 11.18 2.82
N ARG A 35 23.02 10.84 3.95
CA ARG A 35 22.33 10.23 5.11
C ARG A 35 21.22 11.14 5.65
N THR A 36 21.53 12.44 5.78
CA THR A 36 20.54 13.43 6.25
C THR A 36 19.35 13.51 5.29
N VAL A 37 19.61 13.57 3.99
CA VAL A 37 18.53 13.57 2.97
C VAL A 37 17.71 12.29 3.03
N ARG A 38 18.35 11.11 3.09
CA ARG A 38 17.66 9.81 3.22
C ARG A 38 16.77 9.75 4.46
N ARG A 39 17.25 10.27 5.59
CA ARG A 39 16.48 10.34 6.85
C ARG A 39 15.25 11.24 6.69
N ARG A 40 15.42 12.42 6.09
CA ARG A 40 14.32 13.36 5.85
C ARG A 40 13.28 12.79 4.86
N VAL A 41 13.71 12.16 3.77
CA VAL A 41 12.81 11.43 2.86
C VAL A 41 12.02 10.36 3.61
N GLY A 42 12.69 9.62 4.51
CA GLY A 42 12.02 8.64 5.38
C GLY A 42 10.99 9.26 6.30
N ILE A 43 11.27 10.46 6.85
CA ILE A 43 10.31 11.20 7.69
C ILE A 43 9.09 11.63 6.86
N VAL A 44 9.30 12.22 5.67
CA VAL A 44 8.19 12.62 4.78
C VAL A 44 7.32 11.42 4.44
N TRP A 45 7.94 10.29 4.06
CA TRP A 45 7.21 9.07 3.74
C TRP A 45 6.45 8.50 4.96
N GLY A 46 7.07 8.54 6.14
CA GLY A 46 6.42 8.15 7.39
C GLY A 46 5.21 9.03 7.75
N LEU A 47 5.30 10.34 7.50
CA LEU A 47 4.19 11.27 7.69
C LEU A 47 3.05 11.01 6.68
N LEU A 48 3.36 10.65 5.42
CA LEU A 48 2.35 10.22 4.46
C LEU A 48 1.64 8.95 4.92
N VAL A 49 2.38 7.96 5.45
CA VAL A 49 1.77 6.76 6.05
C VAL A 49 0.91 7.14 7.25
N LEU A 50 1.38 8.02 8.14
CA LEU A 50 0.62 8.48 9.31
C LEU A 50 -0.68 9.19 8.90
N ASN A 51 -0.66 9.99 7.82
CA ASN A 51 -1.84 10.67 7.32
C ASN A 51 -2.94 9.70 6.84
N VAL A 52 -2.55 8.56 6.29
CA VAL A 52 -3.48 7.55 5.74
C VAL A 52 -3.87 6.47 6.76
N VAL A 53 -3.31 6.48 7.97
CA VAL A 53 -3.75 5.59 9.06
C VAL A 53 -5.12 6.05 9.54
N GLY A 54 -6.12 5.16 9.42
CA GLY A 54 -7.47 5.42 9.88
C GLY A 54 -7.53 5.64 11.38
N TYR A 55 -8.29 6.63 11.80
CA TYR A 55 -8.57 6.92 13.19
C TYR A 55 -10.08 6.87 13.40
N THR A 56 -10.55 5.76 13.97
CA THR A 56 -12.00 5.50 14.15
C THR A 56 -12.51 5.71 15.58
N GLY A 57 -11.66 6.18 16.47
CA GLY A 57 -11.96 6.33 17.90
C GLY A 57 -11.05 5.43 18.75
N ALA A 58 -10.35 6.01 19.73
CA ALA A 58 -9.46 5.25 20.59
C ALA A 58 -10.26 4.54 21.69
N LEU A 59 -9.99 3.23 21.86
CA LEU A 59 -10.43 2.49 23.04
C LEU A 59 -9.64 2.92 24.30
N VAL A 60 -8.46 3.47 24.11
CA VAL A 60 -7.72 4.27 25.10
C VAL A 60 -8.17 5.72 24.93
N HIS A 61 -8.43 6.44 26.03
CA HIS A 61 -9.02 7.79 26.01
C HIS A 61 -8.05 8.85 25.46
N ILE A 62 -7.78 8.78 24.16
CA ILE A 62 -7.14 9.87 23.42
C ILE A 62 -8.27 10.74 22.87
N PRO A 63 -8.34 12.03 23.20
CA PRO A 63 -9.38 12.90 22.65
C PRO A 63 -9.40 12.80 21.13
N GLY A 64 -10.58 12.52 20.54
CA GLY A 64 -10.70 12.29 19.10
C GLY A 64 -10.21 13.45 18.25
N ALA A 65 -10.33 14.68 18.74
CA ALA A 65 -9.78 15.88 18.13
C ALA A 65 -8.25 15.84 18.03
N PHE A 66 -7.57 15.33 19.06
CA PHE A 66 -6.11 15.23 19.08
C PHE A 66 -5.59 14.18 18.07
N GLY A 67 -6.21 12.99 18.05
CA GLY A 67 -5.85 11.96 17.08
C GLY A 67 -6.09 12.39 15.63
N LYS A 68 -7.23 13.06 15.37
CA LYS A 68 -7.50 13.67 14.07
C LYS A 68 -6.49 14.77 13.74
N GLY A 69 -6.16 15.64 14.70
CA GLY A 69 -5.17 16.71 14.52
C GLY A 69 -3.79 16.16 14.13
N ILE A 70 -3.33 15.08 14.74
CA ILE A 70 -2.05 14.43 14.39
C ILE A 70 -2.08 13.86 12.96
N THR A 71 -3.11 13.10 12.59
CA THR A 71 -3.18 12.50 11.25
C THR A 71 -3.36 13.55 10.17
N GLN A 72 -4.17 14.57 10.43
CA GLN A 72 -4.43 15.65 9.50
C GLN A 72 -3.24 16.60 9.37
N GLY A 73 -2.59 16.95 10.48
CA GLY A 73 -1.40 17.79 10.50
C GLY A 73 -0.15 17.12 9.91
N ALA A 74 -0.14 15.79 9.80
CA ALA A 74 0.99 15.07 9.23
C ALA A 74 1.28 15.48 7.77
N LEU A 75 0.25 15.81 6.99
CA LEU A 75 0.40 16.11 5.56
C LEU A 75 1.01 17.50 5.31
N PRO A 76 0.54 18.61 5.91
CA PRO A 76 1.24 19.90 5.82
C PRO A 76 2.71 19.82 6.30
N VAL A 77 2.96 19.08 7.39
CA VAL A 77 4.33 18.88 7.89
C VAL A 77 5.17 18.08 6.90
N ALA A 78 4.59 17.07 6.24
CA ALA A 78 5.28 16.33 5.20
C ALA A 78 5.69 17.23 4.03
N ILE A 79 4.82 18.14 3.60
CA ILE A 79 5.11 19.13 2.53
C ILE A 79 6.24 20.06 2.99
N LEU A 80 6.17 20.62 4.18
CA LEU A 80 7.20 21.51 4.71
C LEU A 80 8.57 20.82 4.76
N VAL A 81 8.63 19.57 5.27
CA VAL A 81 9.88 18.80 5.30
C VAL A 81 10.34 18.49 3.88
N ALA A 82 9.44 18.12 2.96
CA ALA A 82 9.77 17.84 1.55
C ALA A 82 10.39 19.08 0.86
N LEU A 83 9.85 20.27 1.09
CA LEU A 83 10.41 21.54 0.58
C LEU A 83 11.82 21.81 1.12
N THR A 84 12.13 21.45 2.38
CA THR A 84 13.51 21.61 2.91
C THR A 84 14.51 20.70 2.22
N ILE A 85 14.07 19.58 1.65
CA ILE A 85 14.91 18.63 0.92
C ILE A 85 14.98 19.01 -0.56
N ASN A 86 13.84 19.37 -1.15
CA ASN A 86 13.69 19.72 -2.55
C ASN A 86 13.65 21.25 -2.73
N ARG A 87 14.70 21.94 -2.25
CA ARG A 87 14.77 23.42 -2.27
C ARG A 87 14.63 24.04 -3.64
N LYS A 88 15.07 23.35 -4.71
CA LYS A 88 14.98 23.82 -6.10
C LYS A 88 13.63 23.46 -6.75
N ILE A 89 12.71 22.86 -6.01
CA ILE A 89 11.38 22.40 -6.45
C ILE A 89 11.49 21.64 -7.77
N VAL A 90 12.39 20.66 -7.80
CA VAL A 90 12.53 19.76 -8.95
C VAL A 90 11.35 18.79 -8.93
N LEU A 91 10.48 18.90 -9.93
CA LEU A 91 9.34 18.01 -10.14
C LEU A 91 9.62 17.12 -11.35
N ARG A 92 9.46 15.81 -11.19
CA ARG A 92 9.61 14.87 -12.32
C ARG A 92 8.23 14.42 -12.76
N PRO A 93 7.74 14.89 -13.90
CA PRO A 93 6.44 14.47 -14.42
C PRO A 93 6.45 12.96 -14.68
N ASN A 94 5.37 12.31 -14.31
CA ASN A 94 5.11 10.91 -14.63
C ASN A 94 3.59 10.71 -14.76
N VAL A 95 3.20 9.75 -15.58
CA VAL A 95 1.79 9.53 -15.93
C VAL A 95 0.93 9.21 -14.70
N PHE A 96 1.45 8.43 -13.72
CA PHE A 96 0.72 8.13 -12.50
C PHE A 96 0.35 9.38 -11.72
N LEU A 97 1.32 10.29 -11.50
CA LEU A 97 1.04 11.55 -10.77
C LEU A 97 0.20 12.52 -11.59
N CYS A 98 0.31 12.50 -12.93
CA CYS A 98 -0.61 13.26 -13.78
C CYS A 98 -2.06 12.76 -13.62
N LEU A 99 -2.29 11.45 -13.60
CA LEU A 99 -3.61 10.86 -13.36
C LEU A 99 -4.13 11.19 -11.94
N ALA A 100 -3.28 11.07 -10.92
CA ALA A 100 -3.65 11.47 -9.55
C ALA A 100 -3.96 12.99 -9.45
N PHE A 101 -3.25 13.82 -10.23
CA PHE A 101 -3.52 15.25 -10.31
C PHE A 101 -4.85 15.54 -11.03
N LEU A 102 -5.18 14.77 -12.06
CA LEU A 102 -6.49 14.87 -12.73
C LEU A 102 -7.64 14.56 -11.76
N LEU A 103 -7.50 13.54 -10.90
CA LEU A 103 -8.47 13.27 -9.83
C LEU A 103 -8.56 14.42 -8.82
N ALA A 104 -7.41 15.06 -8.50
CA ALA A 104 -7.40 16.21 -7.60
C ALA A 104 -8.05 17.46 -8.23
N ILE A 105 -7.85 17.71 -9.53
CA ILE A 105 -8.51 18.80 -10.27
C ILE A 105 -10.03 18.58 -10.28
N GLU A 106 -10.47 17.38 -10.61
CA GLU A 106 -11.91 17.05 -10.60
C GLU A 106 -12.51 17.29 -9.22
N ALA A 107 -11.84 16.80 -8.15
CA ALA A 107 -12.27 17.05 -6.77
C ALA A 107 -12.37 18.55 -6.43
N VAL A 108 -11.49 19.41 -7.00
CA VAL A 108 -11.59 20.86 -6.84
C VAL A 108 -12.80 21.41 -7.58
N ILE A 109 -13.04 20.96 -8.82
CA ILE A 109 -14.19 21.41 -9.62
C ILE A 109 -15.51 21.07 -8.90
N THR A 110 -15.64 19.84 -8.43
CA THR A 110 -16.86 19.43 -7.69
C THR A 110 -16.99 20.14 -6.35
N ALA A 111 -15.89 20.49 -5.67
CA ALA A 111 -15.94 21.25 -4.41
C ALA A 111 -16.33 22.72 -4.57
N LEU A 112 -16.36 23.28 -5.79
CA LEU A 112 -16.85 24.64 -6.07
C LEU A 112 -18.39 24.70 -6.11
N GLU A 113 -19.06 23.59 -6.30
CA GLU A 113 -20.50 23.50 -6.10
C GLU A 113 -20.86 23.74 -4.61
N PRO A 114 -22.10 24.13 -4.24
CA PRO A 114 -22.48 24.37 -2.86
C PRO A 114 -22.46 23.06 -2.05
N HIS A 115 -21.30 22.70 -1.52
CA HIS A 115 -21.06 21.45 -0.79
C HIS A 115 -20.80 21.68 0.69
N SER A 116 -20.81 20.58 1.45
CA SER A 116 -20.44 20.58 2.86
C SER A 116 -18.95 20.94 3.06
N PHE A 117 -18.62 21.56 4.18
CA PHE A 117 -17.22 21.79 4.61
C PHE A 117 -16.37 20.52 4.52
N GLY A 118 -16.99 19.35 4.77
CA GLY A 118 -16.30 18.05 4.68
C GLY A 118 -15.74 17.73 3.30
N THR A 119 -16.45 18.07 2.23
CA THR A 119 -16.01 17.87 0.83
C THR A 119 -14.81 18.75 0.51
N VAL A 120 -14.90 20.04 0.82
CA VAL A 120 -13.80 21.01 0.62
C VAL A 120 -12.54 20.58 1.37
N TYR A 121 -12.70 20.13 2.61
CA TYR A 121 -11.59 19.67 3.43
C TYR A 121 -10.90 18.41 2.83
N ARG A 122 -11.68 17.43 2.32
CA ARG A 122 -11.11 16.22 1.69
C ARG A 122 -10.42 16.54 0.38
N THR A 123 -10.99 17.43 -0.41
CA THR A 123 -10.38 17.95 -1.63
C THR A 123 -9.03 18.60 -1.34
N PHE A 124 -8.98 19.46 -0.34
CA PHE A 124 -7.72 20.08 0.08
C PHE A 124 -6.66 19.02 0.47
N ARG A 125 -7.04 18.02 1.26
CA ARG A 125 -6.14 16.91 1.61
C ARG A 125 -5.66 16.12 0.37
N MET A 126 -6.52 15.90 -0.61
CA MET A 126 -6.13 15.22 -1.85
C MET A 126 -5.07 16.03 -2.61
N VAL A 127 -5.26 17.34 -2.75
CA VAL A 127 -4.29 18.24 -3.38
C VAL A 127 -2.95 18.23 -2.64
N GLU A 128 -2.97 18.36 -1.30
CA GLU A 128 -1.76 18.29 -0.48
C GLU A 128 -1.04 16.94 -0.63
N PHE A 129 -1.78 15.84 -0.67
CA PHE A 129 -1.21 14.50 -0.81
C PHE A 129 -0.49 14.33 -2.16
N VAL A 130 -1.12 14.74 -3.26
CA VAL A 130 -0.52 14.72 -4.60
C VAL A 130 0.71 15.64 -4.67
N ALA A 131 0.63 16.83 -4.08
CA ALA A 131 1.75 17.77 -4.00
C ALA A 131 2.94 17.18 -3.22
N ALA A 132 2.70 16.54 -2.08
CA ALA A 132 3.74 15.88 -1.30
C ALA A 132 4.42 14.74 -2.08
N LEU A 133 3.65 13.92 -2.80
CA LEU A 133 4.18 12.87 -3.67
C LEU A 133 5.03 13.47 -4.80
N TRP A 134 4.60 14.57 -5.41
CA TRP A 134 5.36 15.25 -6.47
C TRP A 134 6.67 15.82 -5.97
N LEU A 135 6.68 16.42 -4.79
CA LEU A 135 7.91 16.91 -4.16
C LEU A 135 8.91 15.79 -3.88
N LEU A 136 8.46 14.53 -3.72
CA LEU A 136 9.31 13.37 -3.51
C LEU A 136 9.83 12.73 -4.80
N THR A 137 9.38 13.15 -5.98
CA THR A 137 9.77 12.55 -7.28
C THR A 137 11.27 12.52 -7.58
N PRO A 138 12.14 13.43 -7.08
CA PRO A 138 13.59 13.31 -7.27
C PRO A 138 14.19 12.02 -6.69
N TRP A 139 13.52 11.41 -5.70
CA TRP A 139 13.97 10.16 -5.05
C TRP A 139 13.31 8.90 -5.63
N TRP A 140 12.45 9.02 -6.63
CA TRP A 140 11.84 7.90 -7.33
C TRP A 140 12.84 7.23 -8.28
N GLY A 141 12.63 5.94 -8.58
CA GLY A 141 13.50 5.18 -9.48
C GLY A 141 14.83 4.77 -8.88
N ARG A 142 15.06 4.96 -7.57
CA ARG A 142 16.33 4.58 -6.93
C ARG A 142 16.48 3.06 -6.85
N SER A 143 17.62 2.57 -7.29
CA SER A 143 17.97 1.14 -7.23
C SER A 143 18.15 0.59 -5.82
N ASP A 144 18.34 1.47 -4.82
CA ASP A 144 18.52 1.10 -3.41
C ASP A 144 17.20 0.83 -2.67
N LEU A 145 16.06 0.89 -3.37
CA LEU A 145 14.71 0.65 -2.80
C LEU A 145 14.42 1.50 -1.56
N LEU A 146 14.89 2.76 -1.54
CA LEU A 146 14.77 3.66 -0.38
C LEU A 146 13.31 3.79 0.09
N LEU A 147 12.38 4.09 -0.82
CA LEU A 147 10.97 4.29 -0.47
C LEU A 147 10.31 3.00 0.03
N VAL A 148 10.66 1.85 -0.55
CA VAL A 148 10.17 0.53 -0.06
C VAL A 148 10.61 0.28 1.38
N ARG A 149 11.87 0.60 1.70
CA ARG A 149 12.38 0.46 3.08
C ARG A 149 11.70 1.43 4.04
N CYS A 150 11.49 2.68 3.61
CA CYS A 150 10.77 3.67 4.41
C CYS A 150 9.33 3.22 4.66
N HIS A 151 8.67 2.69 3.64
CA HIS A 151 7.31 2.17 3.73
C HIS A 151 7.22 1.00 4.72
N LEU A 152 8.06 -0.03 4.54
CA LEU A 152 8.09 -1.17 5.47
C LEU A 152 8.36 -0.77 6.92
N LYS A 153 9.28 0.19 7.15
CA LYS A 153 9.56 0.70 8.50
C LYS A 153 8.35 1.41 9.09
N ALA A 154 7.69 2.25 8.32
CA ALA A 154 6.50 2.98 8.78
C ALA A 154 5.35 2.01 9.11
N LEU A 155 5.07 1.04 8.23
CA LEU A 155 4.08 0.00 8.50
C LEU A 155 4.45 -0.87 9.71
N ALA A 156 5.74 -1.21 9.89
CA ALA A 156 6.21 -1.96 11.05
C ALA A 156 6.00 -1.18 12.36
N VAL A 157 6.17 0.14 12.36
CA VAL A 157 5.85 1.00 13.53
C VAL A 157 4.35 0.95 13.83
N VAL A 158 3.50 1.06 12.81
CA VAL A 158 2.03 0.96 12.99
C VAL A 158 1.65 -0.41 13.55
N LEU A 159 2.13 -1.50 12.95
CA LEU A 159 1.83 -2.86 13.49
C LEU A 159 2.45 -3.09 14.87
N GLY A 160 3.62 -2.52 15.14
CA GLY A 160 4.23 -2.52 16.47
C GLY A 160 3.32 -1.87 17.52
N SER A 161 2.68 -0.76 17.17
CA SER A 161 1.69 -0.11 18.06
C SER A 161 0.45 -0.99 18.29
N VAL A 162 0.01 -1.74 17.28
CA VAL A 162 -1.11 -2.71 17.42
C VAL A 162 -0.72 -3.84 18.38
N LEU A 163 0.48 -4.41 18.21
CA LEU A 163 0.98 -5.47 19.10
C LEU A 163 1.16 -4.99 20.54
N LEU A 164 1.69 -3.77 20.73
CA LEU A 164 1.75 -3.14 22.05
C LEU A 164 0.35 -3.00 22.66
N GLY A 165 -0.65 -2.63 21.85
CA GLY A 165 -2.05 -2.57 22.26
C GLY A 165 -2.59 -3.93 22.74
N VAL A 166 -2.20 -5.02 22.07
CA VAL A 166 -2.56 -6.39 22.51
C VAL A 166 -1.95 -6.71 23.88
N LEU A 167 -0.71 -6.30 24.14
CA LEU A 167 -0.04 -6.54 25.42
C LEU A 167 -0.67 -5.75 26.57
N ILE A 168 -1.08 -4.49 26.30
CA ILE A 168 -1.64 -3.59 27.33
C ILE A 168 -3.11 -3.90 27.60
N ALA A 169 -3.91 -4.18 26.57
CA ALA A 169 -5.35 -4.37 26.68
C ALA A 169 -5.85 -5.50 25.76
N PRO A 170 -5.50 -6.78 26.02
CA PRO A 170 -5.80 -7.90 25.13
C PRO A 170 -7.31 -8.05 24.87
N ASN A 171 -8.14 -7.90 25.89
CA ASN A 171 -9.58 -8.02 25.79
C ASN A 171 -10.21 -6.96 24.86
N LYS A 172 -9.64 -5.75 24.80
CA LYS A 172 -10.09 -4.69 23.89
C LYS A 172 -9.55 -4.90 22.48
N ALA A 173 -8.31 -5.38 22.36
CA ALA A 173 -7.66 -5.58 21.06
C ALA A 173 -8.29 -6.75 20.27
N ILE A 174 -8.84 -7.76 20.95
CA ILE A 174 -9.39 -8.98 20.36
C ILE A 174 -10.88 -9.16 20.71
N GLY A 175 -11.48 -8.27 21.49
CA GLY A 175 -12.83 -8.40 22.08
C GLY A 175 -13.97 -8.58 21.07
N THR A 176 -13.79 -8.19 19.82
CA THR A 176 -14.72 -8.43 18.70
C THR A 176 -14.35 -9.68 17.89
N HIS A 177 -13.54 -10.58 18.41
CA HIS A 177 -12.93 -11.72 17.69
C HIS A 177 -12.10 -11.31 16.46
N ARG A 178 -11.72 -10.04 16.35
CA ARG A 178 -10.86 -9.50 15.30
C ARG A 178 -9.79 -8.62 15.92
N LEU A 179 -8.56 -8.76 15.46
CA LEU A 179 -7.46 -7.90 15.92
C LEU A 179 -7.64 -6.47 15.40
N ILE A 180 -7.68 -5.52 16.32
CA ILE A 180 -7.75 -4.07 16.06
C ILE A 180 -6.63 -3.31 16.79
N GLY A 181 -6.31 -2.11 16.32
CA GLY A 181 -5.43 -1.21 17.07
C GLY A 181 -6.15 -0.62 18.29
N VAL A 182 -5.49 -0.66 19.47
CA VAL A 182 -6.03 -0.13 20.72
C VAL A 182 -5.36 1.18 21.12
N LEU A 183 -4.04 1.25 21.00
CA LEU A 183 -3.29 2.49 21.29
C LEU A 183 -3.61 3.58 20.28
N TRP A 184 -3.69 3.20 19.03
CA TRP A 184 -4.19 3.99 17.93
C TRP A 184 -5.29 3.18 17.27
N ALA A 185 -6.48 3.73 17.17
CA ALA A 185 -7.65 2.98 16.72
C ALA A 185 -7.60 2.68 15.23
N VAL A 186 -6.82 1.68 14.87
CA VAL A 186 -6.70 1.17 13.51
C VAL A 186 -7.73 0.04 13.33
N PRO A 187 -8.65 0.14 12.35
CA PRO A 187 -9.64 -0.91 12.12
C PRO A 187 -8.99 -2.20 11.61
N ALA A 188 -9.61 -3.36 11.90
CA ALA A 188 -9.07 -4.68 11.57
C ALA A 188 -8.73 -4.84 10.08
N ALA A 189 -9.51 -4.26 9.17
CA ALA A 189 -9.24 -4.30 7.73
C ALA A 189 -7.92 -3.62 7.39
N GLN A 190 -7.64 -2.48 8.00
CA GLN A 190 -6.41 -1.73 7.77
C GLN A 190 -5.19 -2.38 8.44
N VAL A 191 -5.34 -2.99 9.63
CA VAL A 191 -4.30 -3.81 10.25
C VAL A 191 -3.94 -4.99 9.34
N ALA A 192 -4.94 -5.66 8.79
CA ALA A 192 -4.75 -6.76 7.84
C ALA A 192 -4.03 -6.32 6.56
N HIS A 193 -4.42 -5.17 6.03
CA HIS A 193 -3.79 -4.56 4.86
C HIS A 193 -2.29 -4.33 5.09
N TYR A 194 -1.92 -3.68 6.18
CA TYR A 194 -0.51 -3.44 6.51
C TYR A 194 0.28 -4.72 6.74
N ALA A 195 -0.32 -5.72 7.40
CA ALA A 195 0.29 -7.02 7.58
C ALA A 195 0.49 -7.75 6.24
N ALA A 196 -0.50 -7.72 5.34
CA ALA A 196 -0.43 -8.32 4.01
C ALA A 196 0.67 -7.68 3.14
N VAL A 197 0.80 -6.35 3.19
CA VAL A 197 1.84 -5.62 2.44
C VAL A 197 3.23 -5.93 2.99
N ILE A 198 3.43 -5.93 4.32
CA ILE A 198 4.71 -6.32 4.93
C ILE A 198 5.05 -7.75 4.55
N PHE A 199 4.10 -8.68 4.66
CA PHE A 199 4.27 -10.09 4.28
C PHE A 199 4.73 -10.21 2.83
N GLY A 200 3.95 -9.65 1.91
CA GLY A 200 4.17 -9.80 0.48
C GLY A 200 5.45 -9.14 -0.01
N VAL A 201 5.70 -7.89 0.39
CA VAL A 201 6.94 -7.17 0.02
C VAL A 201 8.17 -7.91 0.56
N THR A 202 8.12 -8.41 1.80
CA THR A 202 9.22 -9.18 2.41
C THR A 202 9.44 -10.50 1.66
N ALA A 203 8.37 -11.21 1.30
CA ALA A 203 8.45 -12.45 0.52
C ALA A 203 9.05 -12.21 -0.87
N VAL A 204 8.62 -11.16 -1.59
CA VAL A 204 9.19 -10.80 -2.90
C VAL A 204 10.67 -10.43 -2.79
N LEU A 205 11.07 -9.66 -1.77
CA LEU A 205 12.48 -9.35 -1.51
C LEU A 205 13.31 -10.62 -1.27
N TRP A 206 12.76 -11.58 -0.56
CA TRP A 206 13.41 -12.88 -0.36
C TRP A 206 13.46 -13.72 -1.63
N PHE A 207 12.41 -13.75 -2.45
CA PHE A 207 12.41 -14.39 -3.76
C PHE A 207 13.56 -13.86 -4.65
N CYS A 208 13.81 -12.56 -4.55
CA CYS A 208 14.89 -11.90 -5.27
C CYS A 208 16.28 -12.03 -4.60
N GLY A 209 16.39 -12.71 -3.46
CA GLY A 209 17.65 -12.89 -2.72
C GLY A 209 18.16 -11.62 -2.04
N LYS A 210 17.27 -10.66 -1.78
CA LYS A 210 17.61 -9.38 -1.11
C LYS A 210 17.53 -9.48 0.41
N LEU A 211 16.89 -10.50 0.96
CA LEU A 211 16.77 -10.77 2.39
C LEU A 211 17.22 -12.18 2.74
N PRO A 212 17.86 -12.40 3.91
CA PRO A 212 18.20 -13.73 4.40
C PRO A 212 16.95 -14.47 4.86
N SER A 213 16.93 -15.81 4.69
CA SER A 213 15.77 -16.64 4.98
C SER A 213 15.30 -16.55 6.45
N ARG A 214 16.23 -16.45 7.40
CA ARG A 214 15.88 -16.34 8.83
C ARG A 214 15.08 -15.06 9.14
N VAL A 215 15.55 -13.91 8.66
CA VAL A 215 14.86 -12.61 8.86
C VAL A 215 13.51 -12.62 8.15
N THR A 216 13.47 -13.16 6.92
CA THR A 216 12.22 -13.29 6.16
C THR A 216 11.21 -14.15 6.91
N LEU A 217 11.62 -15.31 7.41
CA LEU A 217 10.73 -16.21 8.15
C LEU A 217 10.15 -15.52 9.39
N MET A 218 10.96 -14.79 10.16
CA MET A 218 10.47 -14.06 11.33
C MET A 218 9.42 -13.00 10.96
N ILE A 219 9.70 -12.17 9.93
CA ILE A 219 8.79 -11.09 9.52
C ILE A 219 7.51 -11.67 8.92
N VAL A 220 7.63 -12.65 8.03
CA VAL A 220 6.49 -13.27 7.35
C VAL A 220 5.61 -14.03 8.33
N SER A 221 6.19 -14.77 9.30
CA SER A 221 5.42 -15.46 10.35
C SER A 221 4.67 -14.45 11.24
N ALA A 222 5.34 -13.40 11.71
CA ALA A 222 4.71 -12.36 12.52
C ALA A 222 3.57 -11.66 11.77
N ALA A 223 3.81 -11.23 10.53
CA ALA A 223 2.80 -10.60 9.69
C ALA A 223 1.64 -11.56 9.35
N GLY A 224 1.95 -12.84 9.11
CA GLY A 224 0.95 -13.89 8.86
C GLY A 224 0.04 -14.12 10.07
N ILE A 225 0.60 -14.19 11.27
CA ILE A 225 -0.19 -14.32 12.52
C ILE A 225 -1.12 -13.11 12.68
N ILE A 226 -0.61 -11.89 12.50
CA ILE A 226 -1.43 -10.67 12.56
C ILE A 226 -2.56 -10.73 11.54
N LEU A 227 -2.25 -11.07 10.28
CA LEU A 227 -3.22 -11.16 9.20
C LEU A 227 -4.35 -12.16 9.50
N ILE A 228 -4.02 -13.35 10.02
CA ILE A 228 -5.00 -14.36 10.42
C ILE A 228 -5.84 -13.85 11.59
N ALA A 229 -5.22 -13.22 12.60
CA ALA A 229 -5.90 -12.67 13.76
C ALA A 229 -6.91 -11.57 13.42
N THR A 230 -6.70 -10.82 12.35
CA THR A 230 -7.67 -9.80 11.87
C THR A 230 -8.92 -10.41 11.23
N ARG A 231 -8.87 -11.67 10.80
CA ARG A 231 -9.95 -12.35 10.03
C ARG A 231 -10.39 -11.58 8.78
N ALA A 232 -9.51 -10.81 8.14
CA ALA A 232 -9.81 -10.04 6.93
C ALA A 232 -9.54 -10.87 5.67
N ARG A 233 -10.61 -11.36 5.04
CA ARG A 233 -10.52 -12.22 3.84
C ARG A 233 -9.97 -11.47 2.64
N THR A 234 -10.41 -10.24 2.41
CA THR A 234 -9.96 -9.43 1.27
C THR A 234 -8.44 -9.28 1.25
N ALA A 235 -7.84 -8.88 2.38
CA ALA A 235 -6.39 -8.70 2.47
C ALA A 235 -5.64 -10.01 2.21
N LEU A 236 -6.16 -11.15 2.70
CA LEU A 236 -5.57 -12.46 2.49
C LEU A 236 -5.64 -12.88 1.01
N VAL A 237 -6.81 -12.77 0.38
CA VAL A 237 -7.01 -13.12 -1.03
C VAL A 237 -6.18 -12.22 -1.94
N ALA A 238 -6.20 -10.90 -1.70
CA ALA A 238 -5.41 -9.95 -2.45
C ALA A 238 -3.90 -10.21 -2.33
N MET A 239 -3.42 -10.54 -1.12
CA MET A 239 -2.01 -10.89 -0.89
C MET A 239 -1.61 -12.17 -1.64
N ILE A 240 -2.42 -13.22 -1.60
CA ILE A 240 -2.15 -14.48 -2.30
C ILE A 240 -2.13 -14.23 -3.81
N ALA A 241 -3.14 -13.57 -4.37
CA ALA A 241 -3.20 -13.24 -5.79
C ALA A 241 -1.98 -12.42 -6.25
N ALA A 242 -1.62 -11.40 -5.47
CA ALA A 242 -0.47 -10.56 -5.76
C ALA A 242 0.86 -11.31 -5.67
N LEU A 243 1.03 -12.21 -4.69
CA LEU A 243 2.21 -13.06 -4.58
C LEU A 243 2.31 -14.07 -5.75
N LEU A 244 1.19 -14.61 -6.21
CA LEU A 244 1.14 -15.48 -7.38
C LEU A 244 1.62 -14.73 -8.63
N VAL A 245 1.09 -13.53 -8.90
CA VAL A 245 1.48 -12.72 -10.06
C VAL A 245 2.96 -12.32 -9.97
N ALA A 246 3.41 -11.82 -8.82
CA ALA A 246 4.81 -11.44 -8.61
C ALA A 246 5.75 -12.65 -8.75
N GLY A 247 5.37 -13.81 -8.18
CA GLY A 247 6.13 -15.05 -8.27
C GLY A 247 6.21 -15.59 -9.70
N LEU A 248 5.09 -15.63 -10.42
CA LEU A 248 5.05 -16.02 -11.83
C LEU A 248 5.99 -15.14 -12.68
N SER A 249 6.07 -13.85 -12.39
CA SER A 249 6.99 -12.95 -13.07
C SER A 249 8.48 -13.29 -12.86
N LEU A 250 8.79 -14.02 -11.77
CA LEU A 250 10.15 -14.42 -11.38
C LEU A 250 10.46 -15.88 -11.67
N ILE A 251 9.48 -16.73 -12.00
CA ILE A 251 9.62 -18.19 -12.07
C ILE A 251 10.70 -18.62 -13.06
N VAL A 252 10.81 -17.94 -14.19
CA VAL A 252 11.83 -18.23 -15.22
C VAL A 252 13.22 -17.78 -14.76
N ALA A 253 13.31 -16.67 -14.03
CA ALA A 253 14.58 -16.06 -13.63
C ALA A 253 15.15 -16.60 -12.31
N ARG A 254 14.36 -17.31 -11.49
CA ARG A 254 14.74 -17.69 -10.13
C ARG A 254 14.37 -19.14 -9.80
N ALA A 255 15.37 -20.03 -9.73
CA ALA A 255 15.18 -21.43 -9.36
C ALA A 255 14.49 -21.62 -7.99
N ARG A 256 14.78 -20.73 -7.02
CA ARG A 256 14.13 -20.72 -5.70
C ARG A 256 12.61 -20.57 -5.83
N VAL A 257 12.15 -19.62 -6.65
CA VAL A 257 10.73 -19.36 -6.88
C VAL A 257 10.07 -20.58 -7.51
N ARG A 258 10.71 -21.18 -8.53
CA ARG A 258 10.20 -22.39 -9.18
C ARG A 258 10.02 -23.56 -8.22
N LYS A 259 11.00 -23.81 -7.33
CA LYS A 259 10.89 -24.85 -6.28
C LYS A 259 9.76 -24.55 -5.30
N LEU A 260 9.63 -23.30 -4.86
CA LEU A 260 8.55 -22.89 -3.96
C LEU A 260 7.17 -23.05 -4.56
N PHE A 261 6.99 -22.67 -5.82
CA PHE A 261 5.72 -22.85 -6.51
C PHE A 261 5.35 -24.32 -6.68
N ALA A 262 6.33 -25.18 -6.96
CA ALA A 262 6.11 -26.62 -7.02
C ALA A 262 5.69 -27.19 -5.65
N ILE A 263 6.39 -26.82 -4.58
CA ILE A 263 6.06 -27.24 -3.20
C ILE A 263 4.69 -26.67 -2.78
N ALA A 264 4.45 -25.37 -2.98
CA ALA A 264 3.19 -24.73 -2.64
C ALA A 264 2.01 -25.35 -3.40
N GLY A 265 2.19 -25.66 -4.69
CA GLY A 265 1.18 -26.34 -5.50
C GLY A 265 0.84 -27.74 -4.95
N ALA A 266 1.87 -28.53 -4.62
CA ALA A 266 1.68 -29.84 -4.01
C ALA A 266 0.99 -29.75 -2.64
N MET A 267 1.44 -28.83 -1.77
CA MET A 267 0.82 -28.62 -0.44
C MET A 267 -0.62 -28.12 -0.56
N THR A 268 -0.92 -27.24 -1.52
CA THR A 268 -2.29 -26.77 -1.77
C THR A 268 -3.18 -27.92 -2.24
N ALA A 269 -2.70 -28.76 -3.15
CA ALA A 269 -3.46 -29.93 -3.58
C ALA A 269 -3.77 -30.88 -2.43
N ILE A 270 -2.78 -31.18 -1.57
CA ILE A 270 -2.97 -31.99 -0.36
C ILE A 270 -3.97 -31.30 0.60
N ALA A 271 -3.81 -30.02 0.86
CA ALA A 271 -4.68 -29.27 1.76
C ALA A 271 -6.14 -29.22 1.27
N VAL A 272 -6.36 -29.04 -0.03
CA VAL A 272 -7.71 -29.08 -0.62
C VAL A 272 -8.35 -30.45 -0.43
N ILE A 273 -7.58 -31.53 -0.62
CA ILE A 273 -8.11 -32.90 -0.46
C ILE A 273 -8.41 -33.21 1.02
N THR A 274 -7.50 -32.83 1.93
CA THR A 274 -7.58 -33.25 3.35
C THR A 274 -8.37 -32.29 4.24
N LEU A 275 -8.37 -30.98 3.92
CA LEU A 275 -8.92 -29.92 4.78
C LEU A 275 -10.09 -29.17 4.13
N SER A 276 -10.74 -29.73 3.11
CA SER A 276 -11.82 -29.04 2.39
C SER A 276 -12.95 -28.55 3.30
N GLY A 277 -13.40 -29.37 4.26
CA GLY A 277 -14.42 -28.98 5.22
C GLY A 277 -13.99 -27.86 6.18
N PHE A 278 -12.76 -27.91 6.68
CA PHE A 278 -12.21 -26.84 7.51
C PHE A 278 -12.02 -25.54 6.74
N LEU A 279 -11.51 -25.61 5.52
CA LEU A 279 -11.36 -24.44 4.64
C LEU A 279 -12.71 -23.81 4.32
N ALA A 280 -13.73 -24.63 4.02
CA ALA A 280 -15.09 -24.15 3.78
C ALA A 280 -15.66 -23.46 5.03
N SER A 281 -15.53 -24.03 6.22
CA SER A 281 -16.02 -23.44 7.47
C SER A 281 -15.26 -22.15 7.85
N PHE A 282 -13.95 -22.13 7.65
CA PHE A 282 -13.12 -20.93 7.86
C PHE A 282 -13.49 -19.80 6.90
N LEU A 283 -13.71 -20.13 5.63
CA LEU A 283 -14.16 -19.17 4.63
C LEU A 283 -15.60 -18.71 4.88
N ALA A 284 -16.48 -19.60 5.32
CA ALA A 284 -17.87 -19.26 5.61
C ALA A 284 -18.04 -18.42 6.91
N ARG A 285 -17.12 -18.50 7.88
CA ARG A 285 -17.19 -17.80 9.19
C ARG A 285 -18.51 -18.04 9.94
N GLY A 286 -19.18 -19.16 9.74
CA GLY A 286 -20.52 -19.38 10.29
C GLY A 286 -21.63 -18.52 9.63
N GLN A 287 -21.35 -17.89 8.50
CA GLN A 287 -22.35 -17.17 7.71
C GLN A 287 -23.20 -18.16 6.89
N SER A 288 -24.48 -17.84 6.76
CA SER A 288 -25.39 -18.61 5.90
C SER A 288 -25.01 -18.42 4.41
N SER A 289 -25.39 -19.37 3.55
CA SER A 289 -25.19 -19.29 2.10
C SER A 289 -25.80 -18.01 1.51
N SER A 290 -26.93 -17.56 2.02
CA SER A 290 -27.56 -16.30 1.62
C SER A 290 -26.76 -15.05 1.99
N GLN A 291 -26.04 -15.06 3.13
CA GLN A 291 -25.14 -13.97 3.51
C GLN A 291 -23.86 -13.94 2.67
N LEU A 292 -23.40 -15.11 2.20
CA LEU A 292 -22.25 -15.20 1.30
C LEU A 292 -22.61 -14.70 -0.11
N THR A 293 -23.80 -15.03 -0.63
CA THR A 293 -24.28 -14.55 -1.93
C THR A 293 -24.55 -13.04 -1.92
N ASN A 294 -25.01 -12.48 -0.80
CA ASN A 294 -25.25 -11.04 -0.65
C ASN A 294 -23.98 -10.24 -0.27
N LEU A 295 -22.78 -10.83 -0.44
CA LEU A 295 -21.52 -10.19 -0.13
C LEU A 295 -21.52 -9.50 1.25
N THR A 296 -22.12 -10.14 2.26
CA THR A 296 -22.25 -9.60 3.63
C THR A 296 -23.07 -8.29 3.72
N GLY A 297 -24.12 -8.15 2.92
CA GLY A 297 -25.00 -6.97 2.92
C GLY A 297 -24.55 -5.82 2.01
N ARG A 298 -23.42 -5.94 1.33
CA ARG A 298 -22.90 -4.89 0.42
C ARG A 298 -23.84 -4.61 -0.74
N THR A 299 -24.51 -5.65 -1.27
CA THR A 299 -25.49 -5.50 -2.35
C THR A 299 -26.69 -4.60 -1.96
N ALA A 300 -27.02 -4.52 -0.67
CA ALA A 300 -28.04 -3.62 -0.15
C ALA A 300 -27.67 -2.13 -0.32
N VAL A 301 -26.39 -1.80 -0.40
CA VAL A 301 -25.89 -0.45 -0.64
C VAL A 301 -25.68 -0.20 -2.14
N TRP A 302 -25.14 -1.20 -2.86
CA TRP A 302 -24.75 -1.05 -4.26
C TRP A 302 -25.94 -0.85 -5.20
N GLY A 303 -27.04 -1.59 -5.00
CA GLY A 303 -28.25 -1.47 -5.81
C GLY A 303 -28.87 -0.07 -5.74
N PRO A 304 -29.23 0.43 -4.55
CA PRO A 304 -29.76 1.78 -4.38
C PRO A 304 -28.79 2.89 -4.87
N LEU A 305 -27.49 2.74 -4.68
CA LEU A 305 -26.48 3.70 -5.14
C LEU A 305 -26.47 3.81 -6.67
N LEU A 306 -26.53 2.69 -7.38
CA LEU A 306 -26.53 2.66 -8.85
C LEU A 306 -27.86 3.14 -9.45
N SER A 307 -28.98 2.95 -8.74
CA SER A 307 -30.31 3.41 -9.17
C SER A 307 -30.64 4.84 -8.71
N PHE A 308 -29.78 5.47 -7.93
CA PHE A 308 -30.00 6.83 -7.45
C PHE A 308 -30.01 7.82 -8.63
N PRO A 309 -31.07 8.65 -8.76
CA PRO A 309 -31.18 9.59 -9.85
C PRO A 309 -30.10 10.64 -9.79
N ARG A 310 -29.44 10.87 -10.91
CA ARG A 310 -28.32 11.81 -11.08
C ARG A 310 -28.58 12.70 -12.28
N ASP A 311 -28.19 13.96 -12.19
CA ASP A 311 -28.09 14.79 -13.37
C ASP A 311 -26.84 14.42 -14.20
N LYS A 312 -26.71 14.97 -15.40
CA LYS A 312 -25.56 14.67 -16.30
C LYS A 312 -24.20 15.06 -15.70
N PHE A 313 -24.17 16.15 -14.92
CA PHE A 313 -22.93 16.59 -14.27
C PHE A 313 -22.53 15.62 -13.17
N GLN A 314 -23.46 15.23 -12.32
CA GLN A 314 -23.24 14.25 -11.25
C GLN A 314 -22.91 12.85 -11.78
N GLU A 315 -23.47 12.45 -12.92
CA GLU A 315 -23.12 11.18 -13.57
C GLU A 315 -21.66 11.18 -14.04
N ILE A 316 -21.18 12.30 -14.60
CA ILE A 316 -19.81 12.42 -15.11
C ILE A 316 -18.81 12.69 -13.99
N PHE A 317 -19.10 13.61 -13.08
CA PHE A 317 -18.16 14.13 -12.06
C PHE A 317 -18.49 13.72 -10.60
N GLY A 318 -19.64 13.06 -10.38
CA GLY A 318 -20.02 12.59 -9.04
C GLY A 318 -20.57 13.70 -8.14
N PHE A 319 -20.65 13.37 -6.84
CA PHE A 319 -21.14 14.28 -5.79
C PHE A 319 -20.04 14.96 -4.98
N GLY A 320 -18.78 14.84 -5.39
CA GLY A 320 -17.62 15.32 -4.65
C GLY A 320 -17.14 14.34 -3.57
N LEU A 321 -15.92 14.56 -3.06
CA LEU A 321 -15.30 13.67 -2.09
C LEU A 321 -16.09 13.61 -0.78
N SER A 322 -16.54 12.41 -0.42
CA SER A 322 -17.39 12.14 0.75
C SER A 322 -16.72 11.18 1.74
N ASN A 323 -17.49 10.67 2.70
CA ASN A 323 -17.03 9.66 3.69
C ASN A 323 -17.02 8.22 3.16
N ASP A 324 -17.12 8.00 1.84
CA ASP A 324 -17.26 6.68 1.24
C ASP A 324 -18.46 5.92 1.82
N SER A 325 -19.56 6.65 2.08
CA SER A 325 -20.82 6.11 2.61
C SER A 325 -22.00 6.61 1.81
N PHE A 326 -22.98 5.73 1.61
CA PHE A 326 -24.26 6.02 0.98
C PHE A 326 -25.38 5.72 1.98
N ASN A 327 -26.24 6.71 2.26
CA ASN A 327 -27.29 6.61 3.29
C ASN A 327 -26.78 6.15 4.66
N GLY A 328 -25.57 6.59 5.05
CA GLY A 328 -24.95 6.23 6.35
C GLY A 328 -24.30 4.84 6.39
N LEU A 329 -24.37 4.07 5.30
CA LEU A 329 -23.73 2.76 5.19
C LEU A 329 -22.45 2.83 4.35
N PRO A 330 -21.36 2.12 4.71
CA PRO A 330 -20.11 2.13 3.95
C PRO A 330 -20.28 1.49 2.56
N ILE A 331 -19.65 2.08 1.54
CA ILE A 331 -19.76 1.62 0.15
C ILE A 331 -18.91 0.37 -0.09
N ASP A 332 -17.84 0.16 0.64
CA ASP A 332 -16.96 -1.02 0.59
C ASP A 332 -16.64 -1.53 -0.85
N SER A 333 -16.45 -0.63 -1.78
CA SER A 333 -15.96 -0.89 -3.15
C SER A 333 -15.38 0.37 -3.72
N ASN A 334 -14.12 0.31 -4.16
CA ASN A 334 -13.46 1.48 -4.73
C ASN A 334 -14.17 1.99 -5.99
N TRP A 335 -14.68 1.07 -6.82
CA TRP A 335 -15.32 1.41 -8.07
C TRP A 335 -16.61 2.21 -7.86
N LEU A 336 -17.41 1.77 -6.89
CA LEU A 336 -18.67 2.45 -6.54
C LEU A 336 -18.42 3.73 -5.74
N ALA A 337 -17.43 3.73 -4.83
CA ALA A 337 -17.04 4.94 -4.12
C ALA A 337 -16.47 6.00 -5.07
N SER A 338 -15.67 5.58 -6.07
CA SER A 338 -15.19 6.48 -7.12
C SER A 338 -16.34 7.01 -7.98
N TYR A 339 -17.31 6.17 -8.32
CA TYR A 339 -18.51 6.60 -9.07
C TYR A 339 -19.37 7.56 -8.26
N GLU A 340 -19.54 7.31 -6.96
CA GLU A 340 -20.26 8.23 -6.06
C GLU A 340 -19.55 9.57 -5.92
N ALA A 341 -18.26 9.55 -5.65
CA ALA A 341 -17.48 10.75 -5.34
C ALA A 341 -17.11 11.55 -6.59
N GLN A 342 -16.70 10.89 -7.67
CA GLN A 342 -16.09 11.50 -8.86
C GLN A 342 -16.70 11.03 -10.20
N GLY A 343 -17.84 10.39 -10.15
CA GLY A 343 -18.60 9.97 -11.32
C GLY A 343 -17.87 8.97 -12.21
N LEU A 344 -18.31 8.89 -13.47
CA LEU A 344 -17.64 8.08 -14.50
C LEU A 344 -16.21 8.53 -14.75
N TYR A 345 -15.92 9.82 -14.61
CA TYR A 345 -14.57 10.36 -14.76
C TYR A 345 -13.61 9.72 -13.75
N GLY A 346 -13.95 9.70 -12.46
CA GLY A 346 -13.13 9.08 -11.44
C GLY A 346 -12.89 7.59 -11.68
N VAL A 347 -13.94 6.84 -12.06
CA VAL A 347 -13.84 5.41 -12.39
C VAL A 347 -12.87 5.18 -13.55
N VAL A 348 -13.01 5.95 -14.63
CA VAL A 348 -12.15 5.82 -15.84
C VAL A 348 -10.69 6.15 -15.50
N VAL A 349 -10.44 7.24 -14.78
CA VAL A 349 -9.06 7.62 -14.39
C VAL A 349 -8.43 6.57 -13.47
N CYS A 350 -9.17 6.03 -12.50
CA CYS A 350 -8.69 4.93 -11.64
C CYS A 350 -8.38 3.67 -12.45
N ALA A 351 -9.23 3.30 -13.42
CA ALA A 351 -9.00 2.16 -14.30
C ALA A 351 -7.76 2.35 -15.17
N ILE A 352 -7.61 3.53 -15.79
CA ILE A 352 -6.42 3.87 -16.58
C ILE A 352 -5.16 3.82 -15.71
N MET A 353 -5.22 4.34 -14.48
CA MET A 353 -4.08 4.34 -13.55
C MET A 353 -3.61 2.91 -13.23
N LEU A 354 -4.53 1.99 -12.94
CA LEU A 354 -4.21 0.59 -12.65
C LEU A 354 -3.67 -0.14 -13.89
N VAL A 355 -4.36 -0.01 -15.04
CA VAL A 355 -3.94 -0.63 -16.31
C VAL A 355 -2.57 -0.12 -16.73
N PHE A 356 -2.34 1.18 -16.64
CA PHE A 356 -1.05 1.80 -16.96
C PHE A 356 0.08 1.25 -16.08
N LEU A 357 -0.12 1.17 -14.74
CA LEU A 357 0.88 0.64 -13.84
C LEU A 357 1.15 -0.85 -14.08
N LEU A 358 0.10 -1.64 -14.36
CA LEU A 358 0.27 -3.06 -14.71
C LEU A 358 1.05 -3.22 -16.03
N ALA A 359 0.73 -2.43 -17.04
CA ALA A 359 1.43 -2.45 -18.32
C ALA A 359 2.91 -2.05 -18.13
N LEU A 360 3.19 -0.95 -17.43
CA LEU A 360 4.58 -0.56 -17.13
C LEU A 360 5.33 -1.64 -16.37
N ALA A 361 4.69 -2.25 -15.36
CA ALA A 361 5.32 -3.33 -14.60
C ALA A 361 5.58 -4.56 -15.47
N TYR A 362 4.67 -4.89 -16.38
CA TYR A 362 4.82 -6.02 -17.29
C TYR A 362 6.00 -5.84 -18.26
N PHE A 363 6.19 -4.64 -18.81
CA PHE A 363 7.28 -4.34 -19.75
C PHE A 363 8.63 -4.05 -19.08
N GLN A 364 8.66 -3.85 -17.76
CA GLN A 364 9.92 -3.69 -17.03
C GLN A 364 10.81 -4.95 -17.12
N PRO A 365 12.14 -4.81 -17.14
CA PRO A 365 13.07 -5.93 -17.06
C PRO A 365 12.80 -6.79 -15.82
N ARG A 366 12.93 -8.12 -15.98
CA ARG A 366 12.69 -9.08 -14.89
C ARG A 366 13.65 -8.83 -13.72
N GLY A 367 13.10 -8.41 -12.61
CA GLY A 367 13.89 -8.06 -11.42
C GLY A 367 13.03 -7.72 -10.20
N VAL A 368 13.70 -7.25 -9.16
CA VAL A 368 13.04 -6.93 -7.88
C VAL A 368 12.03 -5.79 -8.01
N GLN A 369 12.34 -4.76 -8.80
CA GLN A 369 11.44 -3.61 -9.00
C GLN A 369 10.15 -4.02 -9.69
N ARG A 370 10.25 -4.81 -10.79
CA ARG A 370 9.10 -5.37 -11.48
C ARG A 370 8.24 -6.23 -10.56
N ALA A 371 8.84 -7.15 -9.82
CA ALA A 371 8.11 -8.08 -8.96
C ALA A 371 7.41 -7.35 -7.81
N LEU A 372 8.05 -6.35 -7.19
CA LEU A 372 7.45 -5.51 -6.16
C LEU A 372 6.31 -4.66 -6.71
N ALA A 373 6.49 -4.05 -7.88
CA ALA A 373 5.44 -3.26 -8.52
C ALA A 373 4.23 -4.13 -8.89
N LEU A 374 4.46 -5.31 -9.51
CA LEU A 374 3.39 -6.26 -9.82
C LEU A 374 2.66 -6.71 -8.54
N PHE A 375 3.38 -6.99 -7.46
CA PHE A 375 2.77 -7.33 -6.18
C PHE A 375 1.85 -6.20 -5.70
N LEU A 376 2.35 -4.96 -5.59
CA LEU A 376 1.60 -3.84 -5.05
C LEU A 376 0.38 -3.50 -5.92
N VAL A 377 0.55 -3.42 -7.24
CA VAL A 377 -0.57 -3.06 -8.15
C VAL A 377 -1.63 -4.15 -8.17
N THR A 378 -1.23 -5.44 -8.23
CA THR A 378 -2.20 -6.55 -8.20
C THR A 378 -2.92 -6.62 -6.86
N TYR A 379 -2.20 -6.37 -5.75
CA TYR A 379 -2.81 -6.30 -4.42
C TYR A 379 -3.89 -5.21 -4.37
N CYS A 380 -3.57 -3.99 -4.79
CA CYS A 380 -4.51 -2.87 -4.85
C CYS A 380 -5.68 -3.16 -5.80
N LEU A 381 -5.43 -3.78 -6.95
CA LEU A 381 -6.48 -4.16 -7.91
C LEU A 381 -7.48 -5.15 -7.29
N VAL A 382 -6.99 -6.22 -6.66
CA VAL A 382 -7.88 -7.21 -6.03
C VAL A 382 -8.61 -6.62 -4.82
N ALA A 383 -7.92 -5.82 -4.00
CA ALA A 383 -8.53 -5.16 -2.86
C ALA A 383 -9.61 -4.14 -3.27
N SER A 384 -9.49 -3.48 -4.42
CA SER A 384 -10.40 -2.43 -4.89
C SER A 384 -11.85 -2.89 -5.07
N PHE A 385 -12.09 -4.20 -5.21
CA PHE A 385 -13.47 -4.73 -5.31
C PHE A 385 -14.23 -4.70 -3.99
N THR A 386 -13.51 -4.64 -2.86
CA THR A 386 -14.13 -4.72 -1.53
C THR A 386 -13.55 -3.72 -0.52
N GLU A 387 -12.69 -2.83 -0.95
CA GLU A 387 -12.09 -1.76 -0.16
C GLU A 387 -12.06 -0.47 -0.98
N VAL A 388 -11.97 0.69 -0.31
CA VAL A 388 -12.01 2.02 -0.94
C VAL A 388 -10.65 2.71 -0.78
N GLY A 389 -10.28 3.61 -1.73
CA GLY A 389 -9.13 4.47 -1.48
C GLY A 389 -8.34 4.98 -2.68
N PHE A 390 -8.80 4.90 -3.93
CA PHE A 390 -8.03 5.44 -5.06
C PHE A 390 -8.31 6.92 -5.32
N THR A 391 -9.44 7.43 -4.87
CA THR A 391 -9.90 8.80 -5.11
C THR A 391 -9.49 9.79 -4.02
N GLY A 392 -8.81 9.33 -2.97
CA GLY A 392 -8.39 10.17 -1.86
C GLY A 392 -7.08 9.71 -1.21
N PRO A 393 -6.54 10.48 -0.25
CA PRO A 393 -5.38 10.06 0.54
C PRO A 393 -5.68 8.77 1.30
N SER A 394 -5.05 7.68 0.88
CA SER A 394 -5.31 6.34 1.38
C SER A 394 -4.06 5.48 1.37
N PRO A 395 -4.03 4.38 2.13
CA PRO A 395 -2.95 3.39 2.04
C PRO A 395 -2.81 2.84 0.61
N TYR A 396 -3.92 2.56 -0.07
CA TYR A 396 -3.93 1.99 -1.43
C TYR A 396 -3.32 2.95 -2.47
N LEU A 397 -3.69 4.24 -2.44
CA LEU A 397 -3.11 5.24 -3.34
C LEU A 397 -1.62 5.44 -3.06
N LEU A 398 -1.20 5.38 -1.78
CA LEU A 398 0.21 5.45 -1.39
C LEU A 398 1.01 4.25 -1.89
N GLU A 399 0.43 3.05 -1.90
CA GLU A 399 1.06 1.85 -2.44
C GLU A 399 1.16 1.85 -3.96
N LEU A 400 0.15 2.39 -4.65
CA LEU A 400 0.25 2.64 -6.09
C LEU A 400 1.34 3.67 -6.40
N ALA A 401 1.49 4.72 -5.57
CA ALA A 401 2.60 5.67 -5.68
C ALA A 401 3.96 4.99 -5.44
N LEU A 402 4.03 4.06 -4.46
CA LEU A 402 5.22 3.26 -4.22
C LEU A 402 5.54 2.37 -5.43
N ALA A 403 4.54 1.70 -6.00
CA ALA A 403 4.70 0.89 -7.21
C ALA A 403 5.17 1.75 -8.39
N ALA A 404 4.56 2.91 -8.62
CA ALA A 404 4.96 3.86 -9.65
C ALA A 404 6.42 4.31 -9.47
N SER A 405 6.84 4.55 -8.21
CA SER A 405 8.22 4.94 -7.90
C SER A 405 9.27 3.87 -8.27
N LEU A 406 8.89 2.60 -8.32
CA LEU A 406 9.75 1.49 -8.73
C LEU A 406 9.89 1.36 -10.25
N LEU A 407 8.90 1.86 -10.99
CA LEU A 407 8.79 1.71 -12.45
C LEU A 407 9.41 2.87 -13.22
N ILE A 408 9.69 3.98 -12.55
CA ILE A 408 10.33 5.15 -13.17
C ILE A 408 11.85 4.94 -13.22
N PRO A 409 12.51 5.31 -14.35
CA PRO A 409 13.97 5.25 -14.43
C PRO A 409 14.63 6.20 -13.40
N PRO A 410 15.83 5.86 -12.91
CA PRO A 410 16.54 6.69 -11.96
C PRO A 410 16.81 8.09 -12.55
N ALA A 411 16.82 9.11 -11.67
CA ALA A 411 17.17 10.46 -12.08
C ALA A 411 18.58 10.45 -12.70
N THR A 412 18.70 10.94 -13.93
CA THR A 412 19.99 11.18 -14.55
C THR A 412 20.79 12.20 -13.71
N ALA A 413 22.13 12.18 -13.79
CA ALA A 413 23.00 13.03 -12.97
C ALA A 413 22.67 14.54 -13.06
N ARG A 414 21.99 14.98 -14.14
CA ARG A 414 21.55 16.40 -14.34
C ARG A 414 20.56 16.91 -13.27
N TYR A 415 19.86 16.02 -12.54
CA TYR A 415 18.89 16.40 -11.52
C TYR A 415 19.40 16.19 -10.09
N ARG A 416 20.68 15.84 -9.90
CA ARG A 416 21.24 15.55 -8.58
C ARG A 416 21.90 16.72 -7.88
N HIS A 417 21.92 17.91 -8.51
CA HIS A 417 22.60 19.13 -8.00
C HIS A 417 21.60 20.19 -7.56
#